data_658c40cbfa9a5dc6a2ad43753f862dcc
#
_entry.id   658c40cbfa9a5dc6a2ad43753f862dcc
#
_cell.length_a   1.000
_cell.length_b   1.000
_cell.length_c   1.000
_cell.angle_alpha   90.00
_cell.angle_beta   90.00
_cell.angle_gamma   90.00
#
_symmetry.space_group_name_H-M   'P 1'
#
loop_
_entity.id
_entity.type
_entity.pdbx_description
1 polymer ?
#
loop_
_entity_poly.entity_id
_entity_poly.type
_entity_poly.pdbx_seq_one_letter_code
_entity_poly.pdbx_strand_id
1 'polypeptide(L)'
;MKKIIRLLGLTMVLMLVFTMVLPLNLYAASTVTVDWGTNYQTIDGFGVSEAFHQSNNIALLGDTKKKEIYDLLFSTTKGAGFSIFRSILGDGGTWGNATDGPNKTMQPSETTWDWKESNDDQISMIREIQSGYGINKILYTVWSPPAWMKSNGSTSRGYLKTDKYQAYATYLAEHIKNYKSKFGIDITHIGISNEPNLETDYSSCTWTAAQFKTFMKDYLVPTFDKEGITAKVIMGEPMSCTESFAIDCLNDATALTRTDIVGCHNYGSSYTTFPTTKAKGKGIWQTEISDMNGNDTTITDGLKWSKQIFDFMTITQGNAWNYWWGACYKTYNGEGLIQMDMNSKTYKVAKRLYTVGQYSRFIRPGWQRFAATSNPVSNVYVTAYKDPATGKFAIVAMNDGYTNQSITYTLKGFTPDSVTPYTTSSTQDLAEGTKITVSGGSFTANLAANSITTFVGGSDVNPGIYGDVNGDKVVDAIDFALYKQYLIKQISTFPSPDGMKLADVNGDNSVDAIDFALIKKYLLGSITKLPV
;
A
#
# COMPACT_ATOMS: atom_id res chain seq x y z
N MET A 1 1.76 -41.63 71.83
CA MET A 1 0.89 -40.75 71.04
C MET A 1 1.55 -39.42 70.62
N LYS A 2 2.21 -38.68 71.52
CA LYS A 2 2.81 -37.35 71.17
C LYS A 2 3.98 -37.40 70.13
N LYS A 3 4.72 -38.50 70.01
CA LYS A 3 5.82 -38.63 69.03
C LYS A 3 5.33 -39.01 67.58
N ILE A 4 4.20 -39.70 67.52
CA ILE A 4 3.60 -40.09 66.20
C ILE A 4 2.92 -38.90 65.50
N ILE A 5 2.32 -38.00 66.26
CA ILE A 5 1.69 -36.78 65.74
C ILE A 5 2.71 -35.76 65.17
N ARG A 6 3.94 -35.71 65.70
CA ARG A 6 5.01 -34.86 65.17
C ARG A 6 5.62 -35.40 63.88
N LEU A 7 5.64 -36.72 63.71
CA LEU A 7 6.16 -37.31 62.43
C LEU A 7 5.18 -37.17 61.29
N LEU A 8 3.85 -37.27 61.58
CA LEU A 8 2.78 -37.04 60.54
C LEU A 8 2.66 -35.57 60.18
N GLY A 9 2.93 -34.62 61.09
CA GLY A 9 2.94 -33.20 60.76
C GLY A 9 4.11 -32.77 59.84
N LEU A 10 5.30 -33.42 60.05
CA LEU A 10 6.48 -33.11 59.24
C LEU A 10 6.40 -33.68 57.81
N THR A 11 5.79 -34.87 57.64
CA THR A 11 5.57 -35.47 56.32
C THR A 11 4.50 -34.74 55.50
N MET A 12 3.49 -34.15 56.15
CA MET A 12 2.45 -33.38 55.46
C MET A 12 2.96 -31.99 55.04
N VAL A 13 3.87 -31.36 55.76
CA VAL A 13 4.52 -30.11 55.36
C VAL A 13 5.56 -30.34 54.25
N LEU A 14 6.28 -31.46 54.23
CA LEU A 14 7.14 -31.80 53.09
C LEU A 14 6.38 -32.17 51.81
N MET A 15 5.18 -32.73 51.89
CA MET A 15 4.34 -32.99 50.69
C MET A 15 3.69 -31.73 50.15
N LEU A 16 3.42 -30.71 50.95
CA LEU A 16 2.86 -29.43 50.49
C LEU A 16 3.88 -28.48 49.84
N VAL A 17 5.18 -28.68 50.09
CA VAL A 17 6.24 -27.88 49.46
C VAL A 17 6.66 -28.49 48.12
N PHE A 18 6.31 -29.75 47.80
CA PHE A 18 6.70 -30.40 46.53
C PHE A 18 5.66 -30.28 45.41
N THR A 19 4.52 -29.62 45.64
CA THR A 19 3.44 -29.50 44.65
C THR A 19 3.29 -28.12 44.02
N MET A 20 4.24 -27.21 44.18
CA MET A 20 4.25 -25.89 43.51
C MET A 20 5.50 -25.62 42.70
N VAL A 21 6.11 -26.61 42.10
CA VAL A 21 6.91 -26.40 40.89
C VAL A 21 6.00 -26.70 39.73
N LEU A 22 5.15 -25.72 39.36
CA LEU A 22 4.57 -25.68 38.04
C LEU A 22 5.75 -25.74 37.06
N PRO A 23 5.75 -26.67 36.08
CA PRO A 23 6.72 -26.60 35.00
C PRO A 23 6.51 -25.25 34.32
N LEU A 24 7.43 -24.33 34.51
CA LEU A 24 7.61 -23.26 33.55
C LEU A 24 7.92 -23.99 32.24
N ASN A 25 6.89 -24.19 31.42
CA ASN A 25 7.09 -24.52 30.02
C ASN A 25 7.82 -23.34 29.40
N LEU A 26 9.13 -23.34 29.49
CA LEU A 26 10.01 -22.54 28.65
C LEU A 26 9.79 -23.05 27.22
N TYR A 27 8.71 -22.60 26.56
CA TYR A 27 8.67 -22.69 25.13
C TYR A 27 9.88 -21.92 24.63
N ALA A 28 10.79 -22.62 23.96
CA ALA A 28 11.88 -21.97 23.24
C ALA A 28 11.26 -20.89 22.34
N ALA A 29 11.70 -19.65 22.48
CA ALA A 29 11.19 -18.56 21.66
C ALA A 29 11.40 -18.91 20.19
N SER A 30 10.32 -18.87 19.40
CA SER A 30 10.41 -19.06 17.97
C SER A 30 11.22 -17.92 17.35
N THR A 31 12.07 -18.24 16.38
CA THR A 31 12.99 -17.25 15.80
C THR A 31 12.52 -16.80 14.43
N VAL A 32 12.54 -15.50 14.19
CA VAL A 32 12.37 -14.85 12.90
C VAL A 32 13.71 -14.27 12.47
N THR A 33 14.25 -14.73 11.34
CA THR A 33 15.38 -14.07 10.69
C THR A 33 14.85 -13.00 9.76
N VAL A 34 15.33 -11.75 9.92
CA VAL A 34 15.00 -10.59 9.08
C VAL A 34 16.27 -10.20 8.33
N ASP A 35 16.32 -10.43 7.01
CA ASP A 35 17.52 -10.29 6.19
C ASP A 35 17.43 -9.07 5.27
N TRP A 36 18.15 -8.00 5.62
CA TRP A 36 18.18 -6.74 4.88
C TRP A 36 18.67 -6.88 3.43
N GLY A 37 19.56 -7.82 3.18
CA GLY A 37 20.20 -7.99 1.87
C GLY A 37 19.31 -8.63 0.81
N THR A 38 18.26 -9.36 1.21
CA THR A 38 17.38 -10.07 0.27
C THR A 38 16.11 -9.27 0.01
N ASN A 39 16.02 -8.67 -1.17
CA ASN A 39 14.94 -7.74 -1.54
C ASN A 39 13.87 -8.39 -2.42
N TYR A 40 12.63 -7.89 -2.29
CA TYR A 40 11.48 -8.25 -3.10
C TYR A 40 10.90 -7.00 -3.78
N GLN A 41 9.57 -6.93 -3.95
CA GLN A 41 8.90 -5.85 -4.65
C GLN A 41 8.98 -4.50 -3.91
N THR A 42 8.95 -3.43 -4.70
CA THR A 42 8.71 -2.07 -4.20
C THR A 42 7.23 -1.87 -3.92
N ILE A 43 6.91 -1.15 -2.85
CA ILE A 43 5.55 -0.85 -2.44
C ILE A 43 5.13 0.50 -2.99
N ASP A 44 4.05 0.52 -3.77
CA ASP A 44 3.47 1.74 -4.32
C ASP A 44 2.54 2.43 -3.32
N GLY A 45 1.97 1.67 -2.39
CA GLY A 45 1.15 2.20 -1.31
C GLY A 45 -0.03 1.32 -0.94
N PHE A 46 -0.87 1.88 -0.07
CA PHE A 46 -2.15 1.31 0.37
C PHE A 46 -3.23 2.36 0.18
N GLY A 47 -4.43 1.94 -0.20
CA GLY A 47 -5.47 2.88 -0.56
C GLY A 47 -6.87 2.51 -0.13
N VAL A 48 -7.76 3.47 -0.35
CA VAL A 48 -9.21 3.35 -0.18
C VAL A 48 -9.92 4.11 -1.29
N SER A 49 -11.20 3.81 -1.47
CA SER A 49 -12.11 4.53 -2.36
C SER A 49 -13.20 5.23 -1.56
N GLU A 50 -13.74 6.32 -2.12
CA GLU A 50 -14.98 6.97 -1.68
C GLU A 50 -15.92 7.18 -2.88
N ALA A 51 -15.89 6.26 -3.82
CA ALA A 51 -16.79 6.21 -4.96
C ALA A 51 -18.26 6.03 -4.53
N PHE A 52 -19.19 6.18 -5.46
CA PHE A 52 -20.63 5.98 -5.23
C PHE A 52 -21.20 6.90 -4.16
N HIS A 53 -20.88 8.20 -4.27
CA HIS A 53 -21.34 9.28 -3.39
C HIS A 53 -20.87 9.20 -1.92
N GLN A 54 -19.95 8.28 -1.57
CA GLN A 54 -19.49 8.19 -0.19
C GLN A 54 -18.70 9.43 0.25
N SER A 55 -17.95 10.07 -0.66
CA SER A 55 -17.31 11.37 -0.43
C SER A 55 -18.32 12.45 -0.04
N ASN A 56 -19.47 12.52 -0.73
CA ASN A 56 -20.57 13.43 -0.38
C ASN A 56 -21.21 13.07 0.98
N ASN A 57 -21.39 11.77 1.24
CA ASN A 57 -21.94 11.31 2.52
C ASN A 57 -21.05 11.72 3.70
N ILE A 58 -19.72 11.64 3.56
CA ILE A 58 -18.77 12.13 4.56
C ILE A 58 -18.97 13.63 4.78
N ALA A 59 -19.07 14.43 3.72
CA ALA A 59 -19.29 15.88 3.82
C ALA A 59 -20.61 16.23 4.54
N LEU A 60 -21.67 15.46 4.31
CA LEU A 60 -22.98 15.65 4.95
C LEU A 60 -22.99 15.35 6.46
N LEU A 61 -21.96 14.72 7.02
CA LEU A 61 -21.81 14.56 8.47
C LEU A 61 -21.43 15.87 9.18
N GLY A 62 -20.96 16.88 8.43
CA GLY A 62 -20.47 18.16 8.91
C GLY A 62 -18.95 18.20 9.11
N ASP A 63 -18.36 19.40 9.09
CA ASP A 63 -16.92 19.61 8.98
C ASP A 63 -16.08 18.93 10.07
N THR A 64 -16.56 18.92 11.31
CA THR A 64 -15.84 18.27 12.42
C THR A 64 -15.67 16.77 12.16
N LYS A 65 -16.78 16.07 11.85
CA LYS A 65 -16.76 14.62 11.61
C LYS A 65 -16.06 14.25 10.30
N LYS A 66 -16.26 15.08 9.26
CA LYS A 66 -15.50 14.96 8.02
C LYS A 66 -14.00 14.96 8.30
N LYS A 67 -13.51 15.93 9.09
CA LYS A 67 -12.10 16.01 9.45
C LYS A 67 -11.62 14.82 10.29
N GLU A 68 -12.44 14.36 11.25
CA GLU A 68 -12.14 13.17 12.04
C GLU A 68 -11.97 11.94 11.14
N ILE A 69 -12.86 11.72 10.17
CA ILE A 69 -12.80 10.61 9.21
C ILE A 69 -11.55 10.74 8.32
N TYR A 70 -11.24 11.94 7.84
CA TYR A 70 -10.03 12.15 7.05
C TYR A 70 -8.76 11.91 7.87
N ASP A 71 -8.73 12.34 9.14
CA ASP A 71 -7.61 12.04 10.05
C ASP A 71 -7.47 10.52 10.26
N LEU A 72 -8.57 9.78 10.43
CA LEU A 72 -8.57 8.32 10.57
C LEU A 72 -8.07 7.60 9.30
N LEU A 73 -8.43 8.08 8.13
CA LEU A 73 -8.03 7.45 6.87
C LEU A 73 -6.61 7.85 6.44
N PHE A 74 -6.26 9.12 6.45
CA PHE A 74 -5.08 9.62 5.74
C PHE A 74 -3.93 10.09 6.64
N SER A 75 -4.18 10.40 7.92
CA SER A 75 -3.11 10.87 8.80
C SER A 75 -2.15 9.73 9.17
N THR A 76 -0.86 9.95 8.97
CA THR A 76 0.21 9.01 9.36
C THR A 76 0.52 9.04 10.86
N THR A 77 -0.09 9.95 11.60
CA THR A 77 0.11 10.07 13.06
C THR A 77 -1.14 9.72 13.86
N LYS A 78 -2.34 9.91 13.30
CA LYS A 78 -3.62 9.72 13.99
C LYS A 78 -4.44 8.54 13.44
N GLY A 79 -4.19 8.12 12.20
CA GLY A 79 -5.02 7.15 11.49
C GLY A 79 -4.23 6.06 10.77
N ALA A 80 -4.85 5.47 9.76
CA ALA A 80 -4.28 4.40 8.96
C ALA A 80 -3.23 4.88 7.95
N GLY A 81 -3.22 6.17 7.59
CA GLY A 81 -2.20 6.75 6.71
C GLY A 81 -2.25 6.24 5.26
N PHE A 82 -3.43 6.01 4.71
CA PHE A 82 -3.57 5.64 3.29
C PHE A 82 -2.88 6.65 2.39
N SER A 83 -2.31 6.18 1.28
CA SER A 83 -1.49 6.96 0.36
C SER A 83 -2.00 6.94 -1.08
N ILE A 84 -3.02 6.14 -1.37
CA ILE A 84 -3.69 6.04 -2.66
C ILE A 84 -5.19 6.32 -2.44
N PHE A 85 -5.76 7.13 -3.32
CA PHE A 85 -7.20 7.39 -3.34
C PHE A 85 -7.77 6.94 -4.68
N ARG A 86 -8.74 6.01 -4.63
CA ARG A 86 -9.43 5.49 -5.81
C ARG A 86 -10.79 6.13 -5.95
N SER A 87 -11.10 6.59 -7.15
CA SER A 87 -12.33 7.29 -7.52
C SER A 87 -13.00 6.62 -8.70
N ILE A 88 -14.29 6.86 -8.87
CA ILE A 88 -15.04 6.46 -10.06
C ILE A 88 -15.10 7.61 -11.06
N LEU A 89 -14.85 7.30 -12.33
CA LEU A 89 -15.16 8.22 -13.42
C LEU A 89 -16.65 8.14 -13.74
N GLY A 90 -17.36 9.24 -13.59
CA GLY A 90 -18.81 9.27 -13.72
C GLY A 90 -19.32 8.97 -15.11
N ASP A 91 -20.28 8.06 -15.25
CA ASP A 91 -20.83 7.54 -16.50
C ASP A 91 -22.26 8.01 -16.83
N GLY A 92 -22.93 8.67 -15.88
CA GLY A 92 -24.32 9.14 -16.02
C GLY A 92 -25.37 8.10 -15.64
N GLY A 93 -24.98 6.96 -15.07
CA GLY A 93 -25.87 5.90 -14.63
C GLY A 93 -26.35 6.02 -13.19
N THR A 94 -27.12 5.04 -12.77
CA THR A 94 -27.52 4.87 -11.36
C THR A 94 -26.70 3.76 -10.72
N TRP A 95 -26.34 3.93 -9.45
CA TRP A 95 -25.52 3.01 -8.72
C TRP A 95 -26.32 2.21 -7.67
N GLY A 96 -27.29 1.45 -8.13
CA GLY A 96 -27.94 0.41 -7.34
C GLY A 96 -28.80 0.87 -6.15
N ASN A 97 -28.63 2.07 -5.64
CA ASN A 97 -29.41 2.61 -4.53
C ASN A 97 -30.11 3.92 -4.93
N ALA A 98 -31.42 3.90 -5.04
CA ALA A 98 -32.22 5.06 -5.45
C ALA A 98 -32.03 6.29 -4.53
N THR A 99 -31.49 6.11 -3.32
CA THR A 99 -31.24 7.18 -2.36
C THR A 99 -29.96 7.96 -2.63
N ASP A 100 -29.01 7.38 -3.36
CA ASP A 100 -27.71 8.01 -3.62
C ASP A 100 -27.74 8.96 -4.84
N GLY A 101 -28.84 8.94 -5.57
CA GLY A 101 -29.02 9.77 -6.77
C GLY A 101 -28.30 9.23 -8.00
N PRO A 102 -28.49 9.87 -9.18
CA PRO A 102 -27.82 9.47 -10.39
C PRO A 102 -26.35 9.90 -10.37
N ASN A 103 -25.48 9.00 -10.79
CA ASN A 103 -24.11 9.35 -11.12
C ASN A 103 -24.10 10.30 -12.33
N LYS A 104 -23.41 11.42 -12.20
CA LYS A 104 -23.31 12.38 -13.31
C LYS A 104 -22.07 12.05 -14.16
N THR A 105 -22.06 12.58 -15.38
CA THR A 105 -20.92 12.43 -16.29
C THR A 105 -20.50 13.78 -16.85
N MET A 106 -19.22 13.94 -17.10
CA MET A 106 -18.69 15.12 -17.81
C MET A 106 -19.00 15.09 -19.31
N GLN A 107 -19.41 13.92 -19.85
CA GLN A 107 -19.77 13.79 -21.27
C GLN A 107 -21.12 13.09 -21.46
N PRO A 108 -22.25 13.82 -21.28
CA PRO A 108 -23.58 13.24 -21.37
C PRO A 108 -23.98 12.77 -22.77
N SER A 109 -23.32 13.27 -23.83
CA SER A 109 -23.52 12.81 -25.22
C SER A 109 -22.23 12.88 -26.00
N GLU A 110 -22.20 12.29 -27.18
CA GLU A 110 -21.03 12.25 -28.05
C GLU A 110 -20.45 13.65 -28.38
N THR A 111 -21.29 14.65 -28.44
CA THR A 111 -20.91 16.01 -28.85
C THR A 111 -20.90 17.02 -27.70
N THR A 112 -21.31 16.63 -26.49
CA THR A 112 -21.48 17.54 -25.36
C THR A 112 -20.56 17.18 -24.19
N TRP A 113 -19.80 18.18 -23.75
CA TRP A 113 -19.04 18.13 -22.51
C TRP A 113 -19.61 19.14 -21.49
N ASP A 114 -19.80 18.72 -20.25
CA ASP A 114 -20.28 19.55 -19.15
C ASP A 114 -19.33 19.48 -17.96
N TRP A 115 -18.28 20.29 -18.02
CA TRP A 115 -17.21 20.37 -17.01
C TRP A 115 -17.65 21.19 -15.79
N LYS A 116 -18.64 20.68 -15.04
CA LYS A 116 -19.06 21.26 -13.75
C LYS A 116 -18.54 20.40 -12.61
N GLU A 117 -17.99 21.04 -11.58
CA GLU A 117 -17.55 20.35 -10.36
C GLU A 117 -18.68 19.52 -9.74
N SER A 118 -19.93 20.01 -9.81
CA SER A 118 -21.11 19.28 -9.31
C SER A 118 -21.43 17.97 -10.08
N ASN A 119 -20.70 17.65 -11.14
CA ASN A 119 -20.82 16.39 -11.86
C ASN A 119 -19.89 15.29 -11.33
N ASP A 120 -19.04 15.62 -10.35
CA ASP A 120 -18.24 14.64 -9.61
C ASP A 120 -18.07 15.12 -8.17
N ASP A 121 -18.78 14.50 -7.25
CA ASP A 121 -18.78 14.84 -5.82
C ASP A 121 -17.47 14.46 -5.10
N GLN A 122 -16.56 13.72 -5.76
CA GLN A 122 -15.26 13.34 -5.23
C GLN A 122 -14.22 14.48 -5.34
N ILE A 123 -14.44 15.45 -6.24
CA ILE A 123 -13.50 16.56 -6.51
C ILE A 123 -13.13 17.35 -5.25
N SER A 124 -14.15 17.73 -4.45
CA SER A 124 -13.93 18.48 -3.20
C SER A 124 -13.08 17.69 -2.23
N MET A 125 -13.40 16.42 -2.00
CA MET A 125 -12.64 15.54 -1.13
C MET A 125 -11.19 15.37 -1.60
N ILE A 126 -10.96 15.14 -2.90
CA ILE A 126 -9.61 14.96 -3.44
C ILE A 126 -8.75 16.19 -3.16
N ARG A 127 -9.26 17.39 -3.39
CA ARG A 127 -8.54 18.63 -3.09
C ARG A 127 -8.20 18.77 -1.60
N GLU A 128 -9.15 18.44 -0.72
CA GLU A 128 -8.95 18.50 0.73
C GLU A 128 -7.89 17.49 1.19
N ILE A 129 -7.91 16.26 0.68
CA ILE A 129 -6.92 15.25 1.06
C ILE A 129 -5.54 15.50 0.42
N GLN A 130 -5.48 16.08 -0.77
CA GLN A 130 -4.24 16.52 -1.37
C GLN A 130 -3.57 17.63 -0.55
N SER A 131 -4.32 18.69 -0.22
CA SER A 131 -3.79 19.82 0.53
C SER A 131 -3.52 19.50 2.00
N GLY A 132 -4.38 18.72 2.65
CA GLY A 132 -4.30 18.44 4.08
C GLY A 132 -3.41 17.26 4.46
N TYR A 133 -3.23 16.28 3.57
CA TYR A 133 -2.53 15.02 3.86
C TYR A 133 -1.50 14.62 2.82
N GLY A 134 -1.33 15.39 1.74
CA GLY A 134 -0.36 15.11 0.69
C GLY A 134 -0.68 13.87 -0.16
N ILE A 135 -1.97 13.53 -0.31
CA ILE A 135 -2.39 12.37 -1.10
C ILE A 135 -2.34 12.72 -2.58
N ASN A 136 -1.27 12.32 -3.26
CA ASN A 136 -1.03 12.66 -4.67
C ASN A 136 -1.15 11.46 -5.62
N LYS A 137 -1.36 10.24 -5.13
CA LYS A 137 -1.70 9.08 -5.97
C LYS A 137 -3.22 8.99 -6.10
N ILE A 138 -3.72 9.56 -7.18
CA ILE A 138 -5.15 9.60 -7.50
C ILE A 138 -5.39 8.65 -8.66
N LEU A 139 -6.19 7.62 -8.38
CA LEU A 139 -6.65 6.62 -9.36
C LEU A 139 -8.12 6.87 -9.67
N TYR A 140 -8.44 7.08 -10.93
CA TYR A 140 -9.81 7.01 -11.44
C TYR A 140 -10.03 5.70 -12.20
N THR A 141 -11.09 4.99 -11.90
CA THR A 141 -11.48 3.75 -12.59
C THR A 141 -12.85 3.93 -13.26
N VAL A 142 -13.03 3.34 -14.43
CA VAL A 142 -14.29 3.37 -15.18
C VAL A 142 -15.08 2.09 -14.91
N TRP A 143 -16.26 2.22 -14.29
CA TRP A 143 -17.21 1.09 -14.18
C TRP A 143 -17.96 0.87 -15.47
N SER A 144 -18.38 1.94 -16.12
CA SER A 144 -18.99 1.92 -17.44
C SER A 144 -18.61 3.18 -18.22
N PRO A 145 -18.34 3.08 -19.52
CA PRO A 145 -18.45 4.23 -20.39
C PRO A 145 -19.87 4.81 -20.37
N PRO A 146 -20.05 6.11 -20.72
CA PRO A 146 -21.39 6.68 -20.89
C PRO A 146 -22.28 5.84 -21.82
N ALA A 147 -23.58 5.82 -21.54
CA ALA A 147 -24.56 4.95 -22.21
C ALA A 147 -24.54 5.05 -23.76
N TRP A 148 -24.24 6.21 -24.31
CA TRP A 148 -24.16 6.40 -25.78
C TRP A 148 -23.02 5.63 -26.45
N MET A 149 -21.98 5.23 -25.71
CA MET A 149 -20.88 4.38 -26.17
C MET A 149 -21.19 2.88 -26.07
N LYS A 150 -22.22 2.49 -25.30
CA LYS A 150 -22.51 1.09 -24.94
C LYS A 150 -23.39 0.39 -25.96
N SER A 151 -23.19 -0.92 -26.11
CA SER A 151 -23.93 -1.79 -27.05
C SER A 151 -25.43 -1.83 -26.79
N ASN A 152 -25.83 -1.68 -25.54
CA ASN A 152 -27.24 -1.71 -25.10
C ASN A 152 -27.82 -0.31 -24.80
N GLY A 153 -27.06 0.76 -24.98
CA GLY A 153 -27.50 2.11 -24.66
C GLY A 153 -27.71 2.37 -23.17
N SER A 154 -27.11 1.56 -22.30
CA SER A 154 -27.21 1.64 -20.84
C SER A 154 -25.84 1.62 -20.20
N THR A 155 -25.69 2.24 -19.03
CA THR A 155 -24.44 2.15 -18.23
C THR A 155 -24.32 0.83 -17.50
N SER A 156 -25.41 0.11 -17.23
CA SER A 156 -25.35 -1.25 -16.68
C SER A 156 -25.27 -2.29 -17.78
N ARG A 157 -24.52 -3.37 -17.51
CA ARG A 157 -24.32 -4.51 -18.42
C ARG A 157 -23.75 -4.11 -19.79
N GLY A 158 -23.72 -5.07 -20.74
CA GLY A 158 -23.28 -4.87 -22.11
C GLY A 158 -21.80 -4.52 -22.22
N TYR A 159 -21.37 -4.13 -23.41
CA TYR A 159 -19.96 -3.87 -23.75
C TYR A 159 -19.80 -2.54 -24.50
N LEU A 160 -18.57 -2.02 -24.57
CA LEU A 160 -18.22 -0.85 -25.40
C LEU A 160 -18.31 -1.21 -26.87
N LYS A 161 -19.07 -0.42 -27.67
CA LYS A 161 -19.13 -0.60 -29.12
C LYS A 161 -17.76 -0.39 -29.77
N THR A 162 -17.40 -1.21 -30.74
CA THR A 162 -16.09 -1.12 -31.42
C THR A 162 -15.92 0.18 -32.20
N ASP A 163 -16.99 0.73 -32.78
CA ASP A 163 -16.99 2.04 -33.44
C ASP A 163 -16.85 3.22 -32.48
N LYS A 164 -16.90 2.99 -31.17
CA LYS A 164 -16.71 3.98 -30.08
C LYS A 164 -15.34 3.86 -29.37
N TYR A 165 -14.46 2.97 -29.80
CA TYR A 165 -13.14 2.81 -29.17
C TYR A 165 -12.32 4.11 -29.22
N GLN A 166 -12.29 4.82 -30.35
CA GLN A 166 -11.61 6.11 -30.44
C GLN A 166 -12.26 7.17 -29.52
N ALA A 167 -13.59 7.22 -29.47
CA ALA A 167 -14.30 8.13 -28.59
C ALA A 167 -13.98 7.85 -27.11
N TYR A 168 -13.86 6.59 -26.75
CA TYR A 168 -13.51 6.20 -25.38
C TYR A 168 -12.06 6.53 -25.02
N ALA A 169 -11.10 6.33 -25.91
CA ALA A 169 -9.73 6.77 -25.71
C ALA A 169 -9.63 8.29 -25.53
N THR A 170 -10.37 9.05 -26.33
CA THR A 170 -10.48 10.52 -26.19
C THR A 170 -11.15 10.91 -24.88
N TYR A 171 -12.22 10.21 -24.47
CA TYR A 171 -12.90 10.41 -23.20
C TYR A 171 -11.93 10.32 -21.99
N LEU A 172 -11.09 9.29 -21.95
CA LEU A 172 -10.10 9.12 -20.90
C LEU A 172 -9.04 10.23 -20.92
N ALA A 173 -8.51 10.57 -22.09
CA ALA A 173 -7.50 11.63 -22.24
C ALA A 173 -8.05 13.00 -21.82
N GLU A 174 -9.27 13.34 -22.25
CA GLU A 174 -9.92 14.61 -21.89
C GLU A 174 -10.22 14.71 -20.38
N HIS A 175 -10.61 13.62 -19.73
CA HIS A 175 -10.77 13.62 -18.27
C HIS A 175 -9.45 13.96 -17.58
N ILE A 176 -8.35 13.28 -17.92
CA ILE A 176 -7.04 13.52 -17.29
C ILE A 176 -6.62 14.98 -17.48
N LYS A 177 -6.73 15.52 -18.68
CA LYS A 177 -6.35 16.91 -19.00
C LYS A 177 -7.22 17.94 -18.29
N ASN A 178 -8.55 17.75 -18.34
CA ASN A 178 -9.48 18.74 -17.81
C ASN A 178 -9.61 18.69 -16.28
N TYR A 179 -9.43 17.53 -15.65
CA TYR A 179 -9.34 17.47 -14.19
C TYR A 179 -8.15 18.28 -13.68
N LYS A 180 -7.01 18.20 -14.35
CA LYS A 180 -5.85 19.01 -14.01
C LYS A 180 -6.08 20.49 -14.26
N SER A 181 -6.55 20.85 -15.45
CA SER A 181 -6.67 22.26 -15.85
C SER A 181 -7.85 23.00 -15.20
N LYS A 182 -8.97 22.33 -14.96
CA LYS A 182 -10.19 22.95 -14.43
C LYS A 182 -10.33 22.80 -12.91
N PHE A 183 -9.92 21.64 -12.38
CA PHE A 183 -10.15 21.30 -10.98
C PHE A 183 -8.86 21.22 -10.16
N GLY A 184 -7.68 21.33 -10.78
CA GLY A 184 -6.38 21.23 -10.10
C GLY A 184 -6.03 19.82 -9.63
N ILE A 185 -6.72 18.79 -10.14
CA ILE A 185 -6.52 17.39 -9.78
C ILE A 185 -5.68 16.70 -10.84
N ASP A 186 -4.49 16.22 -10.46
CA ASP A 186 -3.65 15.40 -11.30
C ASP A 186 -4.07 13.93 -11.18
N ILE A 187 -4.78 13.41 -12.17
CA ILE A 187 -5.11 11.98 -12.26
C ILE A 187 -3.84 11.24 -12.62
N THR A 188 -3.19 10.63 -11.64
CA THR A 188 -1.90 9.95 -11.81
C THR A 188 -2.04 8.52 -12.33
N HIS A 189 -3.19 7.90 -12.12
CA HIS A 189 -3.50 6.54 -12.53
C HIS A 189 -4.91 6.47 -13.10
N ILE A 190 -5.10 5.67 -14.15
CA ILE A 190 -6.39 5.46 -14.79
C ILE A 190 -6.65 3.96 -14.99
N GLY A 191 -7.73 3.45 -14.38
CA GLY A 191 -8.26 2.12 -14.64
C GLY A 191 -9.28 2.19 -15.79
N ILE A 192 -9.02 1.46 -16.87
CA ILE A 192 -9.86 1.54 -18.07
C ILE A 192 -11.14 0.72 -17.99
N SER A 193 -11.28 -0.15 -16.99
CA SER A 193 -12.49 -0.92 -16.71
C SER A 193 -12.46 -1.47 -15.29
N ASN A 194 -13.60 -1.44 -14.61
CA ASN A 194 -13.84 -2.17 -13.36
C ASN A 194 -14.53 -3.49 -13.68
N GLU A 195 -14.04 -4.59 -13.11
CA GLU A 195 -14.66 -5.93 -13.16
C GLU A 195 -15.19 -6.35 -14.54
N PRO A 196 -14.32 -6.41 -15.56
CA PRO A 196 -14.73 -6.66 -16.95
C PRO A 196 -15.39 -8.04 -17.17
N ASN A 197 -15.33 -8.90 -16.19
CA ASN A 197 -15.94 -10.24 -16.20
C ASN A 197 -17.28 -10.31 -15.43
N LEU A 198 -17.82 -9.17 -14.99
CA LEU A 198 -19.04 -9.11 -14.19
C LEU A 198 -20.11 -8.24 -14.86
N GLU A 199 -21.33 -8.79 -15.00
CA GLU A 199 -22.51 -8.04 -15.40
C GLU A 199 -23.41 -7.78 -14.19
N THR A 200 -23.73 -6.51 -13.95
CA THR A 200 -24.52 -6.08 -12.80
C THR A 200 -25.64 -5.13 -13.21
N ASP A 201 -26.60 -4.91 -12.31
CA ASP A 201 -27.69 -3.95 -12.49
C ASP A 201 -27.27 -2.51 -12.18
N TYR A 202 -26.07 -2.31 -11.62
CA TYR A 202 -25.41 -1.02 -11.52
C TYR A 202 -24.39 -0.86 -12.67
N SER A 203 -23.68 0.29 -12.70
CA SER A 203 -22.69 0.60 -13.73
C SER A 203 -21.69 -0.54 -13.92
N SER A 204 -21.64 -1.09 -15.13
CA SER A 204 -20.75 -2.20 -15.48
C SER A 204 -20.54 -2.26 -17.01
N CYS A 205 -19.42 -2.84 -17.43
CA CYS A 205 -19.07 -3.00 -18.84
C CYS A 205 -18.17 -4.22 -19.02
N THR A 206 -18.64 -5.20 -19.80
CA THR A 206 -17.84 -6.40 -20.06
C THR A 206 -16.80 -6.20 -21.12
N TRP A 207 -15.65 -6.87 -20.94
CA TRP A 207 -14.53 -6.88 -21.87
C TRP A 207 -13.91 -8.28 -21.94
N THR A 208 -13.31 -8.59 -23.08
CA THR A 208 -12.41 -9.74 -23.25
C THR A 208 -10.95 -9.25 -23.31
N ALA A 209 -9.98 -10.12 -23.04
CA ALA A 209 -8.56 -9.80 -23.19
C ALA A 209 -8.21 -9.32 -24.61
N ALA A 210 -8.82 -9.93 -25.64
CA ALA A 210 -8.63 -9.53 -27.04
C ALA A 210 -9.18 -8.13 -27.33
N GLN A 211 -10.33 -7.77 -26.74
CA GLN A 211 -10.88 -6.40 -26.88
C GLN A 211 -9.97 -5.38 -26.20
N PHE A 212 -9.45 -5.67 -25.01
CA PHE A 212 -8.47 -4.82 -24.34
C PHE A 212 -7.23 -4.61 -25.20
N LYS A 213 -6.66 -5.69 -25.76
CA LYS A 213 -5.50 -5.56 -26.64
C LYS A 213 -5.78 -4.66 -27.84
N THR A 214 -6.89 -4.87 -28.53
CA THR A 214 -7.29 -4.04 -29.68
C THR A 214 -7.48 -2.58 -29.27
N PHE A 215 -8.21 -2.32 -28.18
CA PHE A 215 -8.42 -0.97 -27.66
C PHE A 215 -7.11 -0.28 -27.27
N MET A 216 -6.28 -0.96 -26.50
CA MET A 216 -4.99 -0.44 -26.07
C MET A 216 -4.09 -0.10 -27.25
N LYS A 217 -3.87 -1.09 -28.12
CA LYS A 217 -2.92 -0.98 -29.23
C LYS A 217 -3.32 0.06 -30.26
N ASP A 218 -4.58 0.02 -30.72
CA ASP A 218 -5.01 0.74 -31.90
C ASP A 218 -5.63 2.11 -31.58
N TYR A 219 -6.03 2.35 -30.31
CA TYR A 219 -6.74 3.57 -29.92
C TYR A 219 -6.13 4.29 -28.70
N LEU A 220 -5.96 3.60 -27.57
CA LEU A 220 -5.53 4.28 -26.33
C LEU A 220 -4.07 4.75 -26.40
N VAL A 221 -3.15 3.86 -26.77
CA VAL A 221 -1.72 4.20 -26.85
C VAL A 221 -1.49 5.36 -27.83
N PRO A 222 -1.97 5.32 -29.08
CA PRO A 222 -1.81 6.44 -30.01
C PRO A 222 -2.44 7.75 -29.50
N THR A 223 -3.60 7.67 -28.83
CA THR A 223 -4.27 8.84 -28.27
C THR A 223 -3.47 9.44 -27.12
N PHE A 224 -3.03 8.62 -26.15
CA PHE A 224 -2.27 9.10 -25.00
C PHE A 224 -0.90 9.67 -25.39
N ASP A 225 -0.23 9.05 -26.35
CA ASP A 225 1.05 9.54 -26.86
C ASP A 225 0.88 10.88 -27.58
N LYS A 226 -0.13 11.01 -28.45
CA LYS A 226 -0.46 12.26 -29.14
C LYS A 226 -0.81 13.40 -28.17
N GLU A 227 -1.59 13.11 -27.15
CA GLU A 227 -2.07 14.09 -26.17
C GLU A 227 -1.08 14.34 -25.01
N GLY A 228 0.07 13.64 -25.00
CA GLY A 228 1.11 13.78 -23.96
C GLY A 228 0.65 13.32 -22.57
N ILE A 229 -0.24 12.32 -22.50
CA ILE A 229 -0.75 11.80 -21.23
C ILE A 229 0.33 11.00 -20.52
N THR A 230 0.59 11.33 -19.26
CA THR A 230 1.60 10.65 -18.41
C THR A 230 0.99 9.77 -17.34
N ALA A 231 -0.33 9.80 -17.14
CA ALA A 231 -1.02 8.94 -16.20
C ALA A 231 -0.74 7.47 -16.51
N LYS A 232 -0.47 6.68 -15.48
CA LYS A 232 -0.25 5.24 -15.59
C LYS A 232 -1.57 4.51 -15.84
N VAL A 233 -1.56 3.56 -16.76
CA VAL A 233 -2.73 2.75 -17.08
C VAL A 233 -2.75 1.50 -16.23
N ILE A 234 -3.87 1.28 -15.52
CA ILE A 234 -4.17 0.03 -14.83
C ILE A 234 -5.03 -0.82 -15.74
N MET A 235 -4.52 -2.02 -16.05
CA MET A 235 -5.13 -2.97 -16.97
C MET A 235 -5.83 -4.08 -16.21
N GLY A 236 -7.02 -4.43 -16.63
CA GLY A 236 -7.76 -5.59 -16.18
C GLY A 236 -8.78 -5.26 -15.08
N GLU A 237 -8.37 -5.29 -13.83
CA GLU A 237 -9.24 -5.16 -12.64
C GLU A 237 -10.40 -6.17 -12.60
N PRO A 238 -10.18 -7.49 -12.93
CA PRO A 238 -11.24 -8.49 -12.81
C PRO A 238 -11.62 -8.72 -11.35
N MET A 239 -12.85 -9.22 -11.12
CA MET A 239 -13.39 -9.56 -9.80
C MET A 239 -12.50 -10.55 -9.00
N SER A 240 -11.71 -11.38 -9.70
CA SER A 240 -10.77 -12.34 -9.11
C SER A 240 -9.31 -11.90 -9.26
N CYS A 241 -8.42 -12.41 -8.39
CA CYS A 241 -7.01 -12.09 -8.45
C CYS A 241 -6.30 -12.92 -9.54
N THR A 242 -6.31 -12.40 -10.79
CA THR A 242 -5.71 -13.05 -11.97
C THR A 242 -5.16 -12.03 -12.95
N GLU A 243 -4.10 -12.39 -13.69
CA GLU A 243 -3.54 -11.58 -14.78
C GLU A 243 -4.20 -11.86 -16.16
N SER A 244 -5.20 -12.76 -16.21
CA SER A 244 -5.73 -13.29 -17.48
C SER A 244 -6.26 -12.22 -18.44
N PHE A 245 -6.86 -11.14 -17.94
CA PHE A 245 -7.37 -10.05 -18.75
C PHE A 245 -6.27 -9.13 -19.31
N ALA A 246 -5.08 -9.14 -18.75
CA ALA A 246 -3.94 -8.34 -19.19
C ALA A 246 -2.98 -9.10 -20.13
N ILE A 247 -3.05 -10.43 -20.20
CA ILE A 247 -2.05 -11.26 -20.89
C ILE A 247 -1.88 -10.85 -22.35
N ASP A 248 -2.96 -10.60 -23.08
CA ASP A 248 -2.90 -10.21 -24.49
C ASP A 248 -2.21 -8.86 -24.68
N CYS A 249 -2.43 -7.90 -23.77
CA CYS A 249 -1.75 -6.61 -23.75
C CYS A 249 -0.26 -6.75 -23.37
N LEU A 250 0.05 -7.57 -22.39
CA LEU A 250 1.44 -7.84 -21.95
C LEU A 250 2.29 -8.49 -23.05
N ASN A 251 1.66 -9.23 -23.99
CA ASN A 251 2.33 -9.91 -25.08
C ASN A 251 2.29 -9.14 -26.42
N ASP A 252 1.64 -7.97 -26.47
CA ASP A 252 1.65 -7.08 -27.64
C ASP A 252 2.64 -5.93 -27.42
N ALA A 253 3.54 -5.70 -28.38
CA ALA A 253 4.63 -4.72 -28.23
C ALA A 253 4.11 -3.28 -28.05
N THR A 254 3.00 -2.91 -28.71
CA THR A 254 2.42 -1.56 -28.60
C THR A 254 1.60 -1.42 -27.32
N ALA A 255 0.69 -2.33 -27.02
CA ALA A 255 -0.14 -2.29 -25.83
C ALA A 255 0.71 -2.34 -24.54
N LEU A 256 1.83 -3.11 -24.54
CA LEU A 256 2.75 -3.21 -23.44
C LEU A 256 3.35 -1.86 -23.03
N THR A 257 3.55 -0.92 -23.96
CA THR A 257 4.16 0.39 -23.64
C THR A 257 3.34 1.18 -22.64
N ARG A 258 2.01 1.01 -22.63
CA ARG A 258 1.07 1.67 -21.72
C ARG A 258 0.32 0.71 -20.78
N THR A 259 0.69 -0.56 -20.74
CA THR A 259 0.26 -1.49 -19.67
C THR A 259 1.23 -1.31 -18.51
N ASP A 260 0.98 -0.33 -17.64
CA ASP A 260 1.91 0.03 -16.56
C ASP A 260 1.71 -0.88 -15.35
N ILE A 261 0.47 -1.19 -15.03
CA ILE A 261 0.04 -1.95 -13.86
C ILE A 261 -1.04 -2.94 -14.28
N VAL A 262 -0.97 -4.15 -13.76
CA VAL A 262 -2.07 -5.12 -13.84
C VAL A 262 -2.87 -5.05 -12.54
N GLY A 263 -4.13 -4.64 -12.67
CA GLY A 263 -5.09 -4.55 -11.57
C GLY A 263 -5.81 -5.87 -11.36
N CYS A 264 -6.20 -6.15 -10.13
CA CYS A 264 -7.10 -7.25 -9.78
C CYS A 264 -7.88 -6.93 -8.50
N HIS A 265 -9.03 -7.60 -8.35
CA HIS A 265 -9.76 -7.71 -7.08
C HIS A 265 -9.51 -9.10 -6.47
N ASN A 266 -10.16 -9.45 -5.36
CA ASN A 266 -10.05 -10.80 -4.80
C ASN A 266 -11.37 -11.25 -4.17
N TYR A 267 -12.47 -10.99 -4.83
CA TYR A 267 -13.78 -11.47 -4.40
C TYR A 267 -13.94 -12.95 -4.73
N GLY A 268 -13.92 -13.80 -3.69
CA GLY A 268 -14.15 -15.24 -3.82
C GLY A 268 -13.03 -16.05 -4.47
N SER A 269 -11.81 -15.53 -4.55
CA SER A 269 -10.65 -16.24 -5.09
C SER A 269 -9.48 -16.29 -4.10
N SER A 270 -8.47 -17.11 -4.40
CA SER A 270 -7.20 -17.11 -3.69
C SER A 270 -6.17 -16.25 -4.43
N TYR A 271 -5.24 -15.69 -3.70
CA TYR A 271 -4.10 -15.00 -4.31
C TYR A 271 -3.23 -15.98 -5.11
N THR A 272 -2.83 -15.56 -6.30
CA THR A 272 -1.99 -16.32 -7.22
C THR A 272 -0.76 -15.52 -7.62
N THR A 273 0.21 -16.17 -8.22
CA THR A 273 1.36 -15.50 -8.84
C THR A 273 0.97 -14.89 -10.19
N PHE A 274 1.65 -13.81 -10.58
CA PHE A 274 1.48 -13.11 -11.85
C PHE A 274 2.76 -13.22 -12.68
N PRO A 275 3.08 -14.40 -13.23
CA PRO A 275 4.38 -14.65 -13.84
C PRO A 275 4.62 -13.81 -15.10
N THR A 276 3.60 -13.60 -15.94
CA THR A 276 3.73 -12.80 -17.16
C THR A 276 3.96 -11.33 -16.82
N THR A 277 3.17 -10.79 -15.89
CA THR A 277 3.30 -9.40 -15.43
C THR A 277 4.69 -9.13 -14.87
N LYS A 278 5.20 -10.02 -14.00
CA LYS A 278 6.54 -9.91 -13.42
C LYS A 278 7.63 -10.01 -14.47
N ALA A 279 7.53 -10.96 -15.40
CA ALA A 279 8.50 -11.11 -16.49
C ALA A 279 8.60 -9.87 -17.38
N LYS A 280 7.53 -9.08 -17.48
CA LYS A 280 7.50 -7.81 -18.21
C LYS A 280 7.88 -6.59 -17.35
N GLY A 281 8.22 -6.78 -16.07
CA GLY A 281 8.59 -5.71 -15.15
C GLY A 281 7.46 -4.74 -14.81
N LYS A 282 6.20 -5.20 -14.88
CA LYS A 282 5.01 -4.37 -14.63
C LYS A 282 4.52 -4.49 -13.19
N GLY A 283 3.86 -3.41 -12.70
CA GLY A 283 3.27 -3.38 -11.37
C GLY A 283 2.06 -4.30 -11.25
N ILE A 284 1.76 -4.74 -10.02
CA ILE A 284 0.58 -5.54 -9.69
C ILE A 284 -0.13 -4.84 -8.54
N TRP A 285 -1.38 -4.40 -8.76
CA TRP A 285 -2.19 -3.75 -7.73
C TRP A 285 -3.45 -4.53 -7.47
N GLN A 286 -3.74 -4.83 -6.21
CA GLN A 286 -5.11 -5.10 -5.81
C GLN A 286 -5.82 -3.74 -5.66
N THR A 287 -6.74 -3.46 -6.57
CA THR A 287 -7.37 -2.15 -6.65
C THR A 287 -8.65 -2.06 -5.84
N GLU A 288 -9.22 -3.22 -5.45
CA GLU A 288 -10.43 -3.29 -4.64
C GLU A 288 -10.58 -4.63 -3.92
N ILE A 289 -11.09 -4.59 -2.70
CA ILE A 289 -11.70 -5.71 -1.96
C ILE A 289 -12.44 -5.19 -0.74
N SER A 290 -13.55 -5.84 -0.36
CA SER A 290 -14.28 -5.59 0.87
C SER A 290 -15.02 -6.83 1.38
N ASP A 291 -15.63 -6.73 2.57
CA ASP A 291 -16.52 -7.76 3.11
C ASP A 291 -17.96 -7.50 2.69
N MET A 292 -18.40 -8.17 1.63
CA MET A 292 -19.77 -8.04 1.12
C MET A 292 -20.84 -8.74 1.99
N ASN A 293 -20.44 -9.64 2.89
CA ASN A 293 -21.37 -10.53 3.58
C ASN A 293 -21.37 -10.37 5.11
N GLY A 294 -20.57 -9.48 5.66
CA GLY A 294 -20.37 -9.37 7.09
C GLY A 294 -20.55 -7.95 7.62
N ASN A 295 -20.92 -7.87 8.89
CA ASN A 295 -20.90 -6.62 9.65
C ASN A 295 -20.05 -6.79 10.92
N ASP A 296 -19.06 -7.65 10.86
CA ASP A 296 -18.12 -7.84 11.96
C ASP A 296 -17.16 -6.65 12.02
N THR A 297 -17.09 -6.00 13.17
CA THR A 297 -16.19 -4.87 13.42
C THR A 297 -15.12 -5.21 14.44
N THR A 298 -14.99 -6.49 14.80
CA THR A 298 -14.07 -6.99 15.84
C THR A 298 -12.64 -7.15 15.33
N ILE A 299 -11.74 -7.47 16.25
CA ILE A 299 -10.34 -7.76 15.92
C ILE A 299 -10.21 -9.02 15.04
N THR A 300 -11.05 -10.01 15.21
CA THR A 300 -11.04 -11.25 14.40
C THR A 300 -11.23 -10.93 12.91
N ASP A 301 -12.22 -10.10 12.60
CA ASP A 301 -12.38 -9.60 11.23
C ASP A 301 -11.18 -8.74 10.79
N GLY A 302 -10.69 -7.86 11.66
CA GLY A 302 -9.50 -7.05 11.37
C GLY A 302 -8.28 -7.90 10.98
N LEU A 303 -8.01 -8.99 11.69
CA LEU A 303 -6.90 -9.90 11.39
C LEU A 303 -7.10 -10.67 10.08
N LYS A 304 -8.35 -11.03 9.71
CA LYS A 304 -8.68 -11.58 8.40
C LYS A 304 -8.18 -10.66 7.27
N TRP A 305 -8.40 -9.34 7.38
CA TRP A 305 -7.94 -8.37 6.37
C TRP A 305 -6.43 -8.18 6.37
N SER A 306 -5.79 -8.22 7.53
CA SER A 306 -4.33 -8.24 7.61
C SER A 306 -3.72 -9.49 6.97
N LYS A 307 -4.40 -10.64 7.09
CA LYS A 307 -3.97 -11.88 6.43
C LYS A 307 -4.11 -11.77 4.91
N GLN A 308 -5.14 -11.12 4.40
CA GLN A 308 -5.28 -10.82 2.97
C GLN A 308 -4.09 -9.98 2.46
N ILE A 309 -3.69 -8.95 3.21
CA ILE A 309 -2.50 -8.15 2.85
C ILE A 309 -1.24 -9.03 2.89
N PHE A 310 -1.05 -9.82 3.96
CA PHE A 310 0.09 -10.73 4.06
C PHE A 310 0.19 -11.67 2.85
N ASP A 311 -0.92 -12.31 2.47
CA ASP A 311 -0.96 -13.23 1.33
C ASP A 311 -0.68 -12.52 0.00
N PHE A 312 -1.29 -11.36 -0.23
CA PHE A 312 -1.02 -10.57 -1.42
C PHE A 312 0.45 -10.15 -1.52
N MET A 313 1.04 -9.69 -0.40
CA MET A 313 2.44 -9.27 -0.37
C MET A 313 3.43 -10.44 -0.54
N THR A 314 3.09 -11.64 -0.06
CA THR A 314 4.01 -12.79 -0.07
C THR A 314 3.81 -13.73 -1.25
N ILE A 315 2.59 -13.99 -1.67
CA ILE A 315 2.24 -14.92 -2.76
C ILE A 315 2.27 -14.17 -4.09
N THR A 316 1.44 -13.15 -4.24
CA THR A 316 1.35 -12.36 -5.47
C THR A 316 2.56 -11.45 -5.62
N GLN A 317 3.15 -10.99 -4.52
CA GLN A 317 4.20 -9.98 -4.47
C GLN A 317 3.74 -8.68 -5.15
N GLY A 318 2.53 -8.26 -4.80
CA GLY A 318 1.93 -7.05 -5.34
C GLY A 318 2.54 -5.77 -4.79
N ASN A 319 2.32 -4.68 -5.50
CA ASN A 319 2.93 -3.38 -5.20
C ASN A 319 1.99 -2.45 -4.41
N ALA A 320 0.68 -2.58 -4.59
CA ALA A 320 -0.32 -1.79 -3.85
C ALA A 320 -1.54 -2.62 -3.50
N TRP A 321 -2.16 -2.28 -2.37
CA TRP A 321 -3.37 -2.93 -1.90
C TRP A 321 -4.40 -1.90 -1.44
N ASN A 322 -5.61 -1.94 -2.01
CA ASN A 322 -6.69 -1.01 -1.71
C ASN A 322 -7.88 -1.75 -1.12
N TYR A 323 -8.43 -1.21 -0.02
CA TYR A 323 -9.75 -1.58 0.47
C TYR A 323 -10.81 -0.81 -0.32
N TRP A 324 -12.04 -1.39 -0.45
CA TRP A 324 -13.09 -0.77 -1.23
C TRP A 324 -13.44 0.61 -0.69
N TRP A 325 -14.22 0.71 0.40
CA TRP A 325 -14.55 2.02 0.97
C TRP A 325 -13.79 2.31 2.26
N GLY A 326 -13.23 3.50 2.34
CA GLY A 326 -12.68 4.06 3.58
C GLY A 326 -13.80 4.31 4.58
N ALA A 327 -14.85 5.03 4.14
CA ALA A 327 -16.06 5.23 4.93
C ALA A 327 -17.29 5.02 4.04
N CYS A 328 -18.30 4.33 4.55
CA CYS A 328 -19.55 4.13 3.81
C CYS A 328 -20.76 4.17 4.72
N TYR A 329 -21.93 4.33 4.09
CA TYR A 329 -23.20 4.30 4.77
C TYR A 329 -23.40 2.92 5.44
N LYS A 330 -23.85 2.90 6.69
CA LYS A 330 -23.93 1.67 7.52
C LYS A 330 -24.74 0.52 6.91
N THR A 331 -25.62 0.80 5.94
CA THR A 331 -26.41 -0.23 5.26
C THR A 331 -25.58 -1.13 4.35
N TYR A 332 -24.39 -0.68 3.96
CA TYR A 332 -23.43 -1.48 3.18
C TYR A 332 -22.57 -2.44 4.03
N ASN A 333 -22.96 -2.63 5.31
CA ASN A 333 -22.36 -3.63 6.20
C ASN A 333 -20.82 -3.50 6.30
N GLY A 334 -20.12 -4.58 5.96
CA GLY A 334 -18.68 -4.68 6.05
C GLY A 334 -17.89 -4.00 4.91
N GLU A 335 -18.52 -3.36 3.96
CA GLU A 335 -17.85 -2.77 2.80
C GLU A 335 -17.01 -1.54 3.14
N GLY A 336 -17.25 -0.89 4.30
CA GLY A 336 -16.46 0.24 4.79
C GLY A 336 -15.57 -0.10 5.98
N LEU A 337 -14.43 0.58 6.07
CA LEU A 337 -13.58 0.59 7.26
C LEU A 337 -14.22 1.42 8.38
N ILE A 338 -14.99 2.43 7.99
CA ILE A 338 -15.77 3.31 8.86
C ILE A 338 -17.24 3.24 8.38
N GLN A 339 -18.14 2.99 9.30
CA GLN A 339 -19.59 2.89 9.03
C GLN A 339 -20.28 4.16 9.47
N MET A 340 -20.88 4.90 8.53
CA MET A 340 -21.58 6.16 8.78
C MET A 340 -23.08 5.94 9.01
N ASP A 341 -23.64 6.57 10.02
CA ASP A 341 -25.08 6.69 10.24
C ASP A 341 -25.55 8.11 9.89
N MET A 342 -26.14 8.24 8.73
CA MET A 342 -26.58 9.54 8.21
C MET A 342 -27.77 10.12 8.99
N ASN A 343 -28.58 9.28 9.65
CA ASN A 343 -29.73 9.73 10.44
C ASN A 343 -29.28 10.38 11.76
N SER A 344 -28.38 9.73 12.47
CA SER A 344 -27.84 10.23 13.74
C SER A 344 -26.64 11.15 13.56
N LYS A 345 -26.12 11.28 12.34
CA LYS A 345 -24.88 12.01 12.04
C LYS A 345 -23.70 11.52 12.88
N THR A 346 -23.58 10.20 13.01
CA THR A 346 -22.49 9.53 13.75
C THR A 346 -21.77 8.53 12.87
N TYR A 347 -20.64 8.03 13.33
CA TYR A 347 -19.91 6.94 12.66
C TYR A 347 -19.34 5.94 13.67
N LYS A 348 -19.06 4.73 13.20
CA LYS A 348 -18.38 3.66 13.94
C LYS A 348 -17.17 3.20 13.15
N VAL A 349 -16.03 3.08 13.83
CA VAL A 349 -14.79 2.56 13.22
C VAL A 349 -14.69 1.06 13.46
N ALA A 350 -14.44 0.29 12.42
CA ALA A 350 -14.16 -1.14 12.53
C ALA A 350 -12.67 -1.38 12.84
N LYS A 351 -12.36 -2.45 13.60
CA LYS A 351 -10.97 -2.84 13.90
C LYS A 351 -10.13 -3.06 12.63
N ARG A 352 -10.76 -3.40 11.52
CA ARG A 352 -10.10 -3.55 10.22
C ARG A 352 -9.37 -2.28 9.75
N LEU A 353 -9.86 -1.08 10.10
CA LEU A 353 -9.12 0.16 9.81
C LEU A 353 -7.73 0.14 10.43
N TYR A 354 -7.66 -0.22 11.69
CA TYR A 354 -6.41 -0.18 12.45
C TYR A 354 -5.49 -1.36 12.13
N THR A 355 -6.04 -2.53 11.80
CA THR A 355 -5.23 -3.67 11.40
C THR A 355 -4.64 -3.51 10.00
N VAL A 356 -5.37 -2.90 9.06
CA VAL A 356 -4.83 -2.45 7.78
C VAL A 356 -3.82 -1.32 8.00
N GLY A 357 -4.11 -0.42 8.94
CA GLY A 357 -3.21 0.65 9.37
C GLY A 357 -1.85 0.18 9.85
N GLN A 358 -1.73 -1.05 10.35
CA GLN A 358 -0.44 -1.66 10.72
C GLN A 358 0.51 -1.81 9.52
N TYR A 359 -0.04 -1.86 8.31
CA TYR A 359 0.74 -1.80 7.08
C TYR A 359 0.79 -0.36 6.54
N SER A 360 -0.35 0.24 6.25
CA SER A 360 -0.46 1.47 5.48
C SER A 360 0.15 2.70 6.15
N ARG A 361 0.08 2.79 7.49
CA ARG A 361 0.65 3.91 8.26
C ARG A 361 2.17 3.93 8.23
N PHE A 362 2.79 2.75 8.33
CA PHE A 362 4.23 2.62 8.55
C PHE A 362 5.01 2.33 7.26
N ILE A 363 4.38 1.69 6.27
CA ILE A 363 5.01 1.32 5.00
C ILE A 363 4.56 2.32 3.94
N ARG A 364 5.51 3.14 3.48
CA ARG A 364 5.18 4.26 2.60
C ARG A 364 5.54 3.97 1.13
N PRO A 365 4.97 4.73 0.17
CA PRO A 365 5.35 4.61 -1.23
C PRO A 365 6.86 4.69 -1.44
N GLY A 366 7.41 3.77 -2.25
CA GLY A 366 8.84 3.66 -2.49
C GLY A 366 9.58 2.68 -1.55
N TRP A 367 8.95 2.26 -0.44
CA TRP A 367 9.54 1.25 0.42
C TRP A 367 9.62 -0.10 -0.28
N GLN A 368 10.55 -0.93 0.14
CA GLN A 368 10.82 -2.23 -0.44
C GLN A 368 10.53 -3.33 0.58
N ARG A 369 9.78 -4.38 0.17
CA ARG A 369 9.68 -5.58 0.99
C ARG A 369 11.00 -6.32 0.95
N PHE A 370 11.47 -6.82 2.09
CA PHE A 370 12.68 -7.62 2.21
C PHE A 370 12.44 -8.89 3.01
N ALA A 371 13.43 -9.79 3.06
CA ALA A 371 13.20 -11.13 3.57
C ALA A 371 12.99 -11.16 5.08
N ALA A 372 11.98 -11.91 5.49
CA ALA A 372 11.72 -12.31 6.87
C ALA A 372 11.20 -13.75 6.88
N THR A 373 11.46 -14.49 7.96
CA THR A 373 10.80 -15.79 8.20
C THR A 373 9.30 -15.54 8.32
N SER A 374 8.54 -15.93 7.28
CA SER A 374 7.13 -15.54 7.15
C SER A 374 6.20 -16.22 8.15
N ASN A 375 6.47 -17.48 8.53
CA ASN A 375 5.67 -18.27 9.47
C ASN A 375 6.57 -18.97 10.47
N PRO A 376 7.05 -18.29 11.53
CA PRO A 376 7.96 -18.87 12.51
C PRO A 376 7.31 -19.94 13.38
N VAL A 377 6.01 -19.84 13.60
CA VAL A 377 5.17 -20.79 14.32
C VAL A 377 3.75 -20.67 13.79
N SER A 378 2.93 -21.70 14.04
CA SER A 378 1.50 -21.71 13.62
C SER A 378 0.78 -20.43 14.06
N ASN A 379 -0.03 -19.86 13.17
CA ASN A 379 -0.82 -18.64 13.37
C ASN A 379 -0.01 -17.36 13.61
N VAL A 380 1.31 -17.38 13.36
CA VAL A 380 2.14 -16.17 13.35
C VAL A 380 2.63 -15.90 11.94
N TYR A 381 2.41 -14.68 11.46
CA TYR A 381 2.71 -14.24 10.11
C TYR A 381 3.56 -12.97 10.16
N VAL A 382 4.71 -12.97 9.50
CA VAL A 382 5.68 -11.87 9.56
C VAL A 382 6.10 -11.42 8.17
N THR A 383 6.11 -10.11 7.95
CA THR A 383 6.70 -9.46 6.78
C THR A 383 7.56 -8.27 7.19
N ALA A 384 8.53 -7.91 6.38
CA ALA A 384 9.43 -6.81 6.67
C ALA A 384 9.57 -5.87 5.45
N TYR A 385 9.64 -4.58 5.73
CA TYR A 385 9.72 -3.50 4.74
C TYR A 385 10.73 -2.46 5.16
N LYS A 386 11.42 -1.87 4.20
CA LYS A 386 12.43 -0.84 4.43
C LYS A 386 12.30 0.32 3.46
N ASP A 387 12.66 1.48 3.92
CA ASP A 387 12.95 2.63 3.07
C ASP A 387 14.43 2.56 2.67
N PRO A 388 14.75 2.28 1.40
CA PRO A 388 16.13 2.19 0.97
C PRO A 388 16.88 3.52 1.02
N ALA A 389 16.14 4.66 1.06
CA ALA A 389 16.74 5.99 1.09
C ALA A 389 17.13 6.44 2.50
N THR A 390 16.32 6.08 3.52
CA THR A 390 16.50 6.59 4.89
C THR A 390 16.91 5.52 5.90
N GLY A 391 16.90 4.22 5.50
CA GLY A 391 17.16 3.12 6.40
C GLY A 391 16.08 2.86 7.45
N LYS A 392 14.95 3.56 7.40
CA LYS A 392 13.77 3.23 8.21
C LYS A 392 13.22 1.87 7.80
N PHE A 393 12.67 1.15 8.75
CA PHE A 393 12.06 -0.15 8.48
C PHE A 393 10.82 -0.39 9.34
N ALA A 394 10.00 -1.34 8.91
CA ALA A 394 8.85 -1.85 9.62
C ALA A 394 8.81 -3.38 9.51
N ILE A 395 8.67 -4.06 10.63
CA ILE A 395 8.43 -5.50 10.70
C ILE A 395 7.01 -5.67 11.19
N VAL A 396 6.12 -6.18 10.35
CA VAL A 396 4.72 -6.44 10.69
C VAL A 396 4.58 -7.89 11.11
N ALA A 397 4.11 -8.11 12.33
CA ALA A 397 3.92 -9.44 12.92
C ALA A 397 2.48 -9.60 13.42
N MET A 398 1.76 -10.54 12.87
CA MET A 398 0.39 -10.89 13.26
C MET A 398 0.40 -12.22 14.01
N ASN A 399 -0.27 -12.26 15.15
CA ASN A 399 -0.61 -13.48 15.88
C ASN A 399 -2.13 -13.68 15.81
N ASP A 400 -2.56 -14.55 14.92
CA ASP A 400 -3.97 -14.93 14.70
C ASP A 400 -4.39 -16.11 15.61
N GLY A 401 -3.52 -16.51 16.52
CA GLY A 401 -3.77 -17.59 17.48
C GLY A 401 -4.39 -17.09 18.78
N TYR A 402 -4.84 -18.03 19.60
CA TYR A 402 -5.48 -17.76 20.90
C TYR A 402 -4.51 -17.75 22.08
N THR A 403 -3.21 -17.86 21.82
CA THR A 403 -2.15 -17.83 22.86
C THR A 403 -1.09 -16.81 22.50
N ASN A 404 -0.51 -16.19 23.52
CA ASN A 404 0.63 -15.30 23.35
C ASN A 404 1.83 -16.08 22.80
N GLN A 405 2.60 -15.43 21.93
CA GLN A 405 3.80 -16.00 21.31
C GLN A 405 5.02 -15.13 21.60
N SER A 406 6.05 -15.73 22.19
CA SER A 406 7.35 -15.08 22.36
C SER A 406 8.19 -15.31 21.13
N ILE A 407 8.54 -14.24 20.42
CA ILE A 407 9.28 -14.29 19.15
C ILE A 407 10.59 -13.53 19.31
N THR A 408 11.70 -14.19 18.97
CA THR A 408 13.02 -13.55 18.85
C THR A 408 13.30 -13.19 17.39
N TYR A 409 13.52 -11.91 17.13
CA TYR A 409 13.87 -11.38 15.81
C TYR A 409 15.38 -11.23 15.71
N THR A 410 16.00 -11.98 14.81
CA THR A 410 17.44 -11.88 14.47
C THR A 410 17.57 -11.02 13.23
N LEU A 411 18.25 -9.88 13.35
CA LEU A 411 18.43 -8.89 12.31
C LEU A 411 19.75 -9.13 11.59
N LYS A 412 19.68 -9.37 10.30
CA LYS A 412 20.85 -9.66 9.46
C LYS A 412 21.08 -8.54 8.46
N GLY A 413 22.28 -7.96 8.47
CA GLY A 413 22.68 -6.90 7.54
C GLY A 413 22.22 -5.48 7.95
N PHE A 414 21.72 -5.30 9.19
CA PHE A 414 21.42 -4.00 9.77
C PHE A 414 21.41 -4.08 11.30
N THR A 415 21.67 -2.97 11.96
CA THR A 415 21.89 -2.91 13.42
C THR A 415 21.22 -1.67 14.01
N PRO A 416 19.88 -1.64 14.14
CA PRO A 416 19.21 -0.54 14.84
C PRO A 416 19.46 -0.66 16.34
N ASP A 417 19.48 0.49 17.06
CA ASP A 417 19.59 0.49 18.54
C ASP A 417 18.32 -0.04 19.20
N SER A 418 17.18 0.18 18.58
CA SER A 418 15.89 -0.17 19.14
C SER A 418 14.78 -0.21 18.10
N VAL A 419 13.65 -0.82 18.51
CA VAL A 419 12.38 -0.80 17.75
C VAL A 419 11.25 -0.30 18.64
N THR A 420 10.31 0.44 18.06
CA THR A 420 9.08 0.86 18.72
C THR A 420 7.93 0.00 18.22
N PRO A 421 7.26 -0.77 19.08
CA PRO A 421 6.09 -1.55 18.69
C PRO A 421 4.83 -0.67 18.63
N TYR A 422 4.00 -0.89 17.63
CA TYR A 422 2.64 -0.35 17.52
C TYR A 422 1.68 -1.53 17.42
N THR A 423 0.71 -1.62 18.34
CA THR A 423 -0.16 -2.81 18.44
C THR A 423 -1.61 -2.47 18.18
N THR A 424 -2.29 -3.35 17.45
CA THR A 424 -3.75 -3.39 17.33
C THR A 424 -4.26 -4.72 17.85
N SER A 425 -5.23 -4.65 18.77
CA SER A 425 -5.89 -5.80 19.39
C SER A 425 -7.36 -5.47 19.65
N SER A 426 -8.07 -6.29 20.39
CA SER A 426 -9.45 -5.97 20.79
C SER A 426 -9.57 -4.65 21.57
N THR A 427 -8.53 -4.27 22.31
CA THR A 427 -8.50 -3.07 23.18
C THR A 427 -7.53 -1.99 22.77
N GLN A 428 -6.73 -2.21 21.73
CA GLN A 428 -5.69 -1.28 21.27
C GLN A 428 -5.91 -0.96 19.79
N ASP A 429 -5.60 0.27 19.39
CA ASP A 429 -5.76 0.80 18.03
C ASP A 429 -4.47 1.52 17.60
N LEU A 430 -3.57 0.82 16.91
CA LEU A 430 -2.26 1.33 16.52
C LEU A 430 -1.51 1.96 17.72
N ALA A 431 -1.69 1.36 18.89
CA ALA A 431 -1.18 1.89 20.15
C ALA A 431 0.34 1.74 20.22
N GLU A 432 1.02 2.86 20.47
CA GLU A 432 2.47 2.88 20.68
C GLU A 432 2.82 2.20 21.99
N GLY A 433 3.75 1.27 21.95
CA GLY A 433 4.26 0.56 23.12
C GLY A 433 5.66 1.03 23.52
N THR A 434 6.16 0.44 24.59
CA THR A 434 7.50 0.73 25.09
C THR A 434 8.56 0.30 24.06
N LYS A 435 9.52 1.17 23.80
CA LYS A 435 10.66 0.91 22.94
C LYS A 435 11.46 -0.30 23.43
N ILE A 436 11.80 -1.21 22.52
CA ILE A 436 12.56 -2.42 22.79
C ILE A 436 13.99 -2.21 22.30
N THR A 437 14.96 -2.38 23.20
CA THR A 437 16.39 -2.31 22.83
C THR A 437 16.79 -3.52 21.99
N VAL A 438 17.54 -3.28 20.92
CA VAL A 438 18.18 -4.33 20.13
C VAL A 438 19.58 -4.60 20.71
N SER A 439 19.88 -5.84 21.01
CA SER A 439 21.18 -6.24 21.57
C SER A 439 21.75 -7.43 20.78
N GLY A 440 23.01 -7.37 20.41
CA GLY A 440 23.65 -8.43 19.62
C GLY A 440 22.93 -8.71 18.29
N GLY A 441 22.35 -7.68 17.66
CA GLY A 441 21.59 -7.82 16.42
C GLY A 441 20.25 -8.55 16.58
N SER A 442 19.68 -8.60 17.79
CA SER A 442 18.39 -9.25 18.03
C SER A 442 17.54 -8.53 19.08
N PHE A 443 16.23 -8.76 19.05
CA PHE A 443 15.29 -8.38 20.08
C PHE A 443 14.22 -9.46 20.24
N THR A 444 13.63 -9.56 21.41
CA THR A 444 12.51 -10.48 21.68
C THR A 444 11.27 -9.68 22.03
N ALA A 445 10.15 -10.05 21.43
CA ALA A 445 8.85 -9.45 21.70
C ALA A 445 7.79 -10.51 21.96
N ASN A 446 6.85 -10.19 22.83
CA ASN A 446 5.66 -11.00 23.09
C ASN A 446 4.51 -10.50 22.22
N LEU A 447 4.10 -11.30 21.25
CA LEU A 447 2.91 -11.05 20.43
C LEU A 447 1.68 -11.56 21.18
N ALA A 448 0.82 -10.66 21.62
CA ALA A 448 -0.44 -11.04 22.27
C ALA A 448 -1.31 -11.89 21.34
N ALA A 449 -2.13 -12.76 21.92
CA ALA A 449 -3.14 -13.50 21.18
C ALA A 449 -4.09 -12.55 20.46
N ASN A 450 -4.56 -12.93 19.27
CA ASN A 450 -5.47 -12.12 18.44
C ASN A 450 -5.02 -10.65 18.32
N SER A 451 -3.79 -10.45 17.86
CA SER A 451 -3.23 -9.10 17.67
C SER A 451 -2.30 -9.02 16.47
N ILE A 452 -2.07 -7.79 16.04
CA ILE A 452 -1.04 -7.47 15.04
C ILE A 452 -0.20 -6.32 15.57
N THR A 453 1.13 -6.46 15.44
CA THR A 453 2.10 -5.46 15.91
C THR A 453 3.07 -5.13 14.79
N THR A 454 3.30 -3.85 14.59
CA THR A 454 4.35 -3.34 13.69
C THR A 454 5.50 -2.79 14.53
N PHE A 455 6.68 -3.36 14.37
CA PHE A 455 7.92 -2.89 14.98
C PHE A 455 8.58 -1.90 14.01
N VAL A 456 8.67 -0.65 14.40
CA VAL A 456 9.25 0.42 13.59
C VAL A 456 10.61 0.80 14.15
N GLY A 457 11.60 0.90 13.27
CA GLY A 457 12.94 1.35 13.62
C GLY A 457 13.57 2.14 12.47
N GLY A 458 14.64 2.84 12.79
CA GLY A 458 15.65 3.26 11.84
C GLY A 458 16.81 2.32 12.08
N SER A 459 17.34 1.68 11.05
CA SER A 459 18.72 1.31 11.17
C SER A 459 19.51 2.61 11.03
N ASP A 460 20.61 2.73 11.73
CA ASP A 460 21.73 3.47 11.18
C ASP A 460 22.23 2.67 9.97
N VAL A 461 21.39 2.55 8.92
CA VAL A 461 21.93 2.58 7.58
C VAL A 461 22.45 4.00 7.53
N ASN A 462 23.68 4.13 7.94
CA ASN A 462 24.47 5.28 7.58
C ASN A 462 24.19 5.48 6.08
N PRO A 463 23.45 6.50 5.62
CA PRO A 463 23.52 6.87 4.23
C PRO A 463 24.98 7.24 4.12
N GLY A 464 25.82 6.29 3.65
CA GLY A 464 27.24 6.35 3.77
C GLY A 464 27.64 7.81 3.61
N ILE A 465 28.55 8.30 4.40
CA ILE A 465 28.86 9.74 4.43
C ILE A 465 29.09 10.13 2.97
N TYR A 466 28.25 11.00 2.41
CA TYR A 466 28.44 11.45 1.04
C TYR A 466 29.87 11.94 0.89
N GLY A 467 30.57 11.42 -0.09
CA GLY A 467 32.00 11.60 -0.23
C GLY A 467 32.88 10.43 0.27
N ASP A 468 32.38 9.60 1.17
CA ASP A 468 33.04 8.37 1.64
C ASP A 468 32.77 7.22 0.66
N VAL A 469 33.61 7.09 -0.34
CA VAL A 469 33.43 6.10 -1.40
C VAL A 469 34.16 4.78 -1.11
N ASN A 470 34.98 4.73 -0.05
CA ASN A 470 35.64 3.52 0.41
C ASN A 470 34.86 2.79 1.53
N GLY A 471 33.95 3.50 2.23
CA GLY A 471 33.08 2.95 3.29
C GLY A 471 33.75 2.90 4.67
N ASP A 472 34.82 3.65 4.91
CA ASP A 472 35.55 3.67 6.18
C ASP A 472 34.96 4.67 7.21
N LYS A 473 33.90 5.40 6.84
CA LYS A 473 33.16 6.40 7.62
C LYS A 473 33.87 7.75 7.77
N VAL A 474 34.86 8.02 6.98
CA VAL A 474 35.57 9.29 6.93
C VAL A 474 35.65 9.76 5.48
N VAL A 475 35.42 11.05 5.22
CA VAL A 475 35.69 11.65 3.90
C VAL A 475 37.08 12.27 3.94
N ASP A 476 38.04 11.62 3.27
CA ASP A 476 39.43 12.06 3.31
C ASP A 476 40.14 12.00 1.94
N ALA A 477 41.47 12.06 1.97
CA ALA A 477 42.29 12.03 0.77
C ALA A 477 42.23 10.68 0.03
N ILE A 478 41.86 9.59 0.70
CA ILE A 478 41.73 8.28 0.07
C ILE A 478 40.51 8.26 -0.84
N ASP A 479 39.35 8.79 -0.36
CA ASP A 479 38.16 8.94 -1.19
C ASP A 479 38.42 9.84 -2.37
N PHE A 480 39.06 10.97 -2.16
CA PHE A 480 39.44 11.89 -3.23
C PHE A 480 40.33 11.24 -4.29
N ALA A 481 41.25 10.37 -3.89
CA ALA A 481 42.05 9.57 -4.82
C ALA A 481 41.22 8.58 -5.61
N LEU A 482 40.26 7.91 -4.97
CA LEU A 482 39.33 6.96 -5.63
C LEU A 482 38.42 7.69 -6.63
N TYR A 483 37.90 8.88 -6.29
CA TYR A 483 37.16 9.73 -7.25
C TYR A 483 37.99 10.05 -8.49
N LYS A 484 39.24 10.44 -8.30
CA LYS A 484 40.15 10.70 -9.42
C LYS A 484 40.32 9.46 -10.30
N GLN A 485 40.54 8.27 -9.69
CA GLN A 485 40.69 7.02 -10.43
C GLN A 485 39.42 6.66 -11.23
N TYR A 486 38.23 6.90 -10.65
CA TYR A 486 36.97 6.69 -11.33
C TYR A 486 36.81 7.63 -12.55
N LEU A 487 37.03 8.92 -12.39
CA LEU A 487 36.89 9.91 -13.46
C LEU A 487 37.85 9.66 -14.63
N ILE A 488 39.06 9.18 -14.35
CA ILE A 488 40.02 8.83 -15.41
C ILE A 488 39.90 7.38 -15.89
N LYS A 489 38.80 6.69 -15.47
CA LYS A 489 38.45 5.31 -15.88
C LYS A 489 39.47 4.23 -15.51
N GLN A 490 40.26 4.45 -14.45
CA GLN A 490 41.14 3.43 -13.87
C GLN A 490 40.36 2.41 -13.05
N ILE A 491 39.25 2.80 -12.44
CA ILE A 491 38.27 1.93 -11.80
C ILE A 491 36.91 2.18 -12.42
N SER A 492 36.04 1.17 -12.45
CA SER A 492 34.67 1.25 -12.95
C SER A 492 33.62 1.40 -11.83
N THR A 493 33.99 1.10 -10.60
CA THR A 493 33.16 1.18 -9.38
C THR A 493 34.03 1.55 -8.20
N PHE A 494 33.41 2.04 -7.13
CA PHE A 494 34.11 2.31 -5.86
C PHE A 494 34.14 1.08 -4.96
N PRO A 495 35.05 1.02 -3.95
CA PRO A 495 35.16 -0.12 -3.03
C PRO A 495 33.92 -0.32 -2.14
N SER A 496 33.26 0.77 -1.72
CA SER A 496 31.99 0.68 -0.98
C SER A 496 30.88 0.15 -1.87
N PRO A 497 30.00 -0.77 -1.39
CA PRO A 497 28.82 -1.19 -2.12
C PRO A 497 27.90 -0.05 -2.56
N ASP A 498 27.80 1.01 -1.75
CA ASP A 498 27.05 2.23 -2.03
C ASP A 498 27.90 3.34 -2.65
N GLY A 499 29.16 3.08 -2.96
CA GLY A 499 30.15 4.07 -3.37
C GLY A 499 29.73 4.92 -4.55
N MET A 500 29.02 4.38 -5.54
CA MET A 500 28.48 5.16 -6.66
C MET A 500 27.43 6.18 -6.23
N LYS A 501 26.55 5.80 -5.30
CA LYS A 501 25.55 6.70 -4.74
C LYS A 501 26.19 7.80 -3.87
N LEU A 502 27.16 7.39 -3.05
CA LEU A 502 27.85 8.30 -2.13
C LEU A 502 28.79 9.26 -2.85
N ALA A 503 29.14 8.92 -4.08
CA ALA A 503 29.96 9.75 -4.94
C ALA A 503 29.18 10.93 -5.57
N ASP A 504 27.87 10.81 -5.75
CA ASP A 504 27.01 11.91 -6.22
C ASP A 504 26.72 12.87 -5.05
N VAL A 505 27.65 13.76 -4.78
CA VAL A 505 27.60 14.69 -3.63
C VAL A 505 26.81 15.96 -3.90
N ASN A 506 26.31 16.15 -5.13
CA ASN A 506 25.43 17.26 -5.51
C ASN A 506 23.98 16.79 -5.77
N GLY A 507 23.71 15.46 -5.82
CA GLY A 507 22.38 14.90 -5.97
C GLY A 507 21.79 14.99 -7.38
N ASP A 508 22.62 15.17 -8.43
CA ASP A 508 22.14 15.31 -9.82
C ASP A 508 22.03 13.98 -10.58
N ASN A 509 22.28 12.86 -9.89
CA ASN A 509 22.32 11.48 -10.41
C ASN A 509 23.48 11.19 -11.38
N SER A 510 24.53 11.99 -11.35
CA SER A 510 25.77 11.78 -12.11
C SER A 510 26.95 11.78 -11.14
N VAL A 511 28.01 11.04 -11.46
CA VAL A 511 29.29 11.11 -10.74
C VAL A 511 30.32 11.69 -11.70
N ASP A 512 30.64 12.96 -11.54
CA ASP A 512 31.45 13.69 -12.50
C ASP A 512 32.47 14.68 -11.85
N ALA A 513 32.98 15.57 -12.67
CA ALA A 513 33.98 16.56 -12.21
C ALA A 513 33.42 17.59 -11.22
N ILE A 514 32.08 17.75 -11.15
CA ILE A 514 31.44 18.68 -10.22
C ILE A 514 31.53 18.11 -8.82
N ASP A 515 31.19 16.80 -8.66
CA ASP A 515 31.31 16.10 -7.38
C ASP A 515 32.76 16.10 -6.88
N PHE A 516 33.68 15.78 -7.77
CA PHE A 516 35.11 15.82 -7.45
C PHE A 516 35.56 17.20 -6.96
N ALA A 517 35.07 18.26 -7.58
CA ALA A 517 35.39 19.65 -7.16
C ALA A 517 34.74 19.98 -5.79
N LEU A 518 33.56 19.48 -5.50
CA LEU A 518 32.87 19.64 -4.21
C LEU A 518 33.60 18.91 -3.09
N ILE A 519 34.01 17.65 -3.30
CA ILE A 519 34.86 16.90 -2.36
C ILE A 519 36.16 17.66 -2.08
N LYS A 520 36.84 18.18 -3.11
CA LYS A 520 38.03 19.01 -2.94
C LYS A 520 37.76 20.22 -2.06
N LYS A 521 36.69 20.97 -2.30
CA LYS A 521 36.32 22.14 -1.48
C LYS A 521 36.05 21.76 -0.03
N TYR A 522 35.40 20.63 0.19
CA TYR A 522 35.10 20.08 1.52
C TYR A 522 36.39 19.74 2.27
N LEU A 523 37.29 18.99 1.65
CA LEU A 523 38.58 18.61 2.25
C LEU A 523 39.50 19.79 2.53
N LEU A 524 39.40 20.86 1.73
CA LEU A 524 40.13 22.11 1.95
C LEU A 524 39.44 23.04 2.96
N GLY A 525 38.32 22.65 3.54
CA GLY A 525 37.56 23.49 4.48
C GLY A 525 36.88 24.70 3.83
N SER A 526 36.85 24.79 2.49
CA SER A 526 36.20 25.87 1.77
C SER A 526 34.65 25.78 1.83
N ILE A 527 34.12 24.59 2.08
CA ILE A 527 32.74 24.34 2.47
C ILE A 527 32.75 23.41 3.69
N THR A 528 31.81 23.60 4.59
CA THR A 528 31.70 22.81 5.84
C THR A 528 30.73 21.63 5.73
N LYS A 529 29.96 21.56 4.62
CA LYS A 529 28.98 20.50 4.34
C LYS A 529 28.93 20.29 2.82
N LEU A 530 28.82 19.03 2.41
CA LEU A 530 28.51 18.67 1.02
C LEU A 530 27.02 18.97 0.71
N PRO A 531 26.67 19.29 -0.57
CA PRO A 531 25.32 19.77 -0.92
C PRO A 531 24.17 18.79 -0.68
N VAL A 532 24.40 17.47 -0.69
CA VAL A 532 23.35 16.43 -0.48
C VAL A 532 22.98 16.29 0.98
#